data_8530380196c18c31b5219ed12300b12e
#
_entry.id   8530380196c18c31b5219ed12300b12e
#
_cell.length_a   1.000
_cell.length_b   1.000
_cell.length_c   1.000
_cell.angle_alpha   90.00
_cell.angle_beta   90.00
_cell.angle_gamma   90.00
#
_symmetry.space_group_name_H-M   'P 1'
#
loop_
_entity.id
_entity.type
_entity.pdbx_description
1 polymer ?
#
loop_
_entity_poly.entity_id
_entity_poly.type
_entity_poly.pdbx_seq_one_letter_code
_entity_poly.pdbx_strand_id
1 'polypeptide(L)'
;MRFTNIKLIMDRLTRHPLLQDIPFETVIDYAVDFIRIVGTPPSFLDKTAIINITDYRGELPCDYYEMTQVRLNDGSKRTFRYTTDSFHMSPNKPNLSDLTYKIQGNCIFTAPLEQGQIEIAYLAFPMDEEGYPLIPDNSSYARALEAYIKRAWFTILFDQGKLNGQALARVDQEYSFYVGQAQSEIIMPTIDQMEAISNMWNTLLPRDEHRHGFLDNGTQSHIINH
;
A
#
# COMPACT_ATOMS: atom_id res chain seq x y z
N MET A 1 -5.31 8.19 8.32
CA MET A 1 -4.58 9.14 7.46
C MET A 1 -5.59 9.98 6.69
N ARG A 2 -5.33 11.26 6.44
CA ARG A 2 -6.20 12.08 5.60
C ARG A 2 -5.66 12.08 4.17
N PHE A 3 -6.56 12.25 3.21
CA PHE A 3 -6.20 12.34 1.79
C PHE A 3 -6.67 13.67 1.22
N THR A 4 -5.96 14.15 0.24
CA THR A 4 -6.29 15.34 -0.53
C THR A 4 -6.39 15.01 -2.01
N ASN A 5 -7.15 15.79 -2.76
CA ASN A 5 -7.34 15.57 -4.19
C ASN A 5 -6.13 16.10 -4.97
N ILE A 6 -5.75 15.39 -6.04
CA ILE A 6 -4.67 15.78 -6.94
C ILE A 6 -4.89 17.17 -7.58
N LYS A 7 -6.13 17.63 -7.69
CA LYS A 7 -6.46 18.97 -8.19
C LYS A 7 -5.77 20.09 -7.40
N LEU A 8 -5.57 19.88 -6.08
CA LEU A 8 -4.82 20.84 -5.24
C LEU A 8 -3.36 20.94 -5.67
N ILE A 9 -2.75 19.82 -6.04
CA ILE A 9 -1.37 19.81 -6.53
C ILE A 9 -1.29 20.52 -7.88
N MET A 10 -2.25 20.26 -8.76
CA MET A 10 -2.33 20.95 -10.05
C MET A 10 -2.45 22.46 -9.89
N ASP A 11 -3.28 22.96 -8.96
CA ASP A 11 -3.42 24.39 -8.66
C ASP A 11 -2.11 25.03 -8.18
N ARG A 12 -1.30 24.27 -7.45
CA ARG A 12 0.03 24.75 -7.01
C ARG A 12 1.03 24.75 -8.16
N LEU A 13 1.04 23.74 -8.99
CA LEU A 13 1.93 23.62 -10.15
C LEU A 13 1.67 24.74 -11.16
N THR A 14 0.41 25.04 -11.48
CA THR A 14 0.02 26.06 -12.47
C THR A 14 0.38 27.49 -12.05
N ARG A 15 0.71 27.71 -10.78
CA ARG A 15 1.25 29.01 -10.32
C ARG A 15 2.66 29.26 -10.85
N HIS A 16 3.37 28.22 -11.29
CA HIS A 16 4.70 28.36 -11.87
C HIS A 16 4.60 28.64 -13.37
N PRO A 17 5.19 29.72 -13.91
CA PRO A 17 5.02 30.12 -15.31
C PRO A 17 5.36 29.04 -16.34
N LEU A 18 6.36 28.18 -16.03
CA LEU A 18 6.79 27.11 -16.94
C LEU A 18 5.96 25.83 -16.82
N LEU A 19 5.00 25.77 -15.88
CA LEU A 19 4.14 24.62 -15.64
C LEU A 19 2.66 24.90 -15.98
N GLN A 20 2.33 26.10 -16.46
CA GLN A 20 0.95 26.48 -16.79
C GLN A 20 0.36 25.63 -17.91
N ASP A 21 1.18 25.21 -18.87
CA ASP A 21 0.76 24.46 -20.05
C ASP A 21 0.78 22.94 -19.85
N ILE A 22 1.03 22.46 -18.64
CA ILE A 22 1.07 21.01 -18.37
C ILE A 22 -0.37 20.45 -18.41
N PRO A 23 -0.64 19.41 -19.24
CA PRO A 23 -1.96 18.78 -19.27
C PRO A 23 -2.28 18.09 -17.93
N PHE A 24 -3.53 18.16 -17.50
CA PHE A 24 -3.95 17.53 -16.23
C PHE A 24 -3.77 16.01 -16.25
N GLU A 25 -4.04 15.36 -17.38
CA GLU A 25 -3.82 13.92 -17.56
C GLU A 25 -2.35 13.52 -17.34
N THR A 26 -1.42 14.35 -17.84
CA THR A 26 0.02 14.13 -17.62
C THR A 26 0.40 14.25 -16.12
N VAL A 27 -0.24 15.15 -15.40
CA VAL A 27 -0.05 15.29 -13.95
C VAL A 27 -0.55 14.05 -13.21
N ILE A 28 -1.68 13.49 -13.64
CA ILE A 28 -2.22 12.24 -13.08
C ILE A 28 -1.26 11.08 -13.32
N ASP A 29 -0.77 10.92 -14.54
CA ASP A 29 0.18 9.85 -14.89
C ASP A 29 1.45 9.95 -14.05
N TYR A 30 2.02 11.14 -13.93
CA TYR A 30 3.19 11.36 -13.08
C TYR A 30 2.90 11.12 -11.60
N ALA A 31 1.71 11.43 -11.12
CA ALA A 31 1.33 11.15 -9.74
C ALA A 31 1.21 9.65 -9.47
N VAL A 32 0.61 8.90 -10.39
CA VAL A 32 0.53 7.44 -10.30
C VAL A 32 1.92 6.81 -10.31
N ASP A 33 2.80 7.26 -11.20
CA ASP A 33 4.17 6.78 -11.27
C ASP A 33 4.96 7.11 -9.99
N PHE A 34 4.80 8.32 -9.48
CA PHE A 34 5.41 8.72 -8.21
C PHE A 34 4.98 7.82 -7.05
N ILE A 35 3.68 7.53 -6.93
CA ILE A 35 3.14 6.65 -5.90
C ILE A 35 3.72 5.24 -6.02
N ARG A 36 3.90 4.74 -7.24
CA ARG A 36 4.52 3.43 -7.50
C ARG A 36 6.00 3.39 -7.13
N ILE A 37 6.74 4.48 -7.38
CA ILE A 37 8.18 4.56 -7.14
C ILE A 37 8.49 4.77 -5.66
N VAL A 38 7.82 5.71 -5.03
CA VAL A 38 8.11 6.08 -3.63
C VAL A 38 7.48 5.10 -2.65
N GLY A 39 6.36 4.48 -3.05
CA GLY A 39 5.59 3.58 -2.20
C GLY A 39 4.93 4.34 -1.05
N THR A 40 3.72 4.03 -0.74
CA THR A 40 3.03 4.60 0.41
C THR A 40 2.17 3.53 1.07
N PRO A 41 2.78 2.54 1.74
CA PRO A 41 2.03 1.46 2.37
C PRO A 41 0.85 1.92 3.24
N PRO A 42 0.97 3.04 4.01
CA PRO A 42 -0.14 3.55 4.80
C PRO A 42 -1.24 4.25 3.98
N SER A 43 -1.04 4.43 2.69
CA SER A 43 -1.98 5.16 1.81
C SER A 43 -3.02 4.27 1.14
N PHE A 44 -2.87 2.96 1.24
CA PHE A 44 -3.87 2.05 0.71
C PHE A 44 -5.07 1.94 1.65
N LEU A 45 -6.25 1.79 1.06
CA LEU A 45 -7.50 1.66 1.80
C LEU A 45 -7.91 0.18 1.86
N ASP A 46 -8.22 -0.30 3.05
CA ASP A 46 -8.85 -1.61 3.21
C ASP A 46 -10.27 -1.55 2.65
N LYS A 47 -10.53 -2.33 1.61
CA LYS A 47 -11.85 -2.45 1.00
C LYS A 47 -12.28 -3.92 0.90
N THR A 48 -13.58 -4.11 0.80
CA THR A 48 -14.18 -5.40 0.49
C THR A 48 -15.04 -5.28 -0.75
N ALA A 49 -15.03 -6.31 -1.59
CA ALA A 49 -15.87 -6.39 -2.77
C ALA A 49 -16.39 -7.81 -2.97
N ILE A 50 -17.56 -7.92 -3.61
CA ILE A 50 -18.12 -9.18 -4.04
C ILE A 50 -17.84 -9.35 -5.52
N ILE A 51 -17.22 -10.46 -5.88
CA ILE A 51 -16.88 -10.82 -7.25
C ILE A 51 -17.71 -12.01 -7.68
N ASN A 52 -18.33 -11.90 -8.84
CA ASN A 52 -18.99 -13.03 -9.48
C ASN A 52 -17.95 -13.87 -10.22
N ILE A 53 -17.92 -15.15 -9.92
CA ILE A 53 -17.10 -16.14 -10.60
C ILE A 53 -17.93 -16.81 -11.69
N THR A 54 -17.38 -16.84 -12.90
CA THR A 54 -17.93 -17.53 -14.04
C THR A 54 -16.80 -18.28 -14.73
N ASP A 55 -16.96 -19.56 -14.94
CA ASP A 55 -15.93 -20.42 -15.55
C ASP A 55 -14.58 -20.30 -14.81
N TYR A 56 -14.64 -20.48 -13.47
CA TYR A 56 -13.48 -20.40 -12.56
C TYR A 56 -12.78 -19.02 -12.51
N ARG A 57 -13.33 -17.98 -13.12
CA ARG A 57 -12.71 -16.68 -13.31
C ARG A 57 -13.61 -15.56 -12.82
N GLY A 58 -13.01 -14.56 -12.15
CA GLY A 58 -13.64 -13.30 -11.80
C GLY A 58 -12.75 -12.11 -12.13
N GLU A 59 -13.32 -10.95 -12.38
CA GLU A 59 -12.59 -9.71 -12.61
C GLU A 59 -12.35 -8.99 -11.30
N LEU A 60 -11.11 -8.52 -11.10
CA LEU A 60 -10.73 -7.72 -9.94
C LEU A 60 -11.24 -6.29 -10.08
N PRO A 61 -11.54 -5.58 -8.98
CA PRO A 61 -11.88 -4.17 -9.01
C PRO A 61 -10.78 -3.32 -9.65
N CYS A 62 -11.16 -2.22 -10.31
CA CYS A 62 -10.21 -1.34 -11.00
C CYS A 62 -9.21 -0.66 -10.05
N ASP A 63 -9.58 -0.49 -8.78
CA ASP A 63 -8.76 0.08 -7.72
C ASP A 63 -7.97 -0.98 -6.92
N TYR A 64 -7.98 -2.23 -7.38
CA TYR A 64 -7.25 -3.32 -6.74
C TYR A 64 -5.73 -3.10 -6.76
N TYR A 65 -5.11 -3.24 -5.60
CA TYR A 65 -3.66 -3.20 -5.45
C TYR A 65 -3.10 -4.54 -4.96
N GLU A 66 -3.54 -5.01 -3.80
CA GLU A 66 -3.05 -6.24 -3.17
C GLU A 66 -4.17 -7.01 -2.48
N MET A 67 -4.15 -8.33 -2.58
CA MET A 67 -5.14 -9.20 -1.96
C MET A 67 -4.77 -9.49 -0.51
N THR A 68 -5.68 -9.18 0.40
CA THR A 68 -5.53 -9.51 1.83
C THR A 68 -6.18 -10.85 2.15
N GLN A 69 -7.42 -11.05 1.71
CA GLN A 69 -8.16 -12.28 2.01
C GLN A 69 -9.24 -12.54 0.96
N VAL A 70 -9.49 -13.82 0.69
CA VAL A 70 -10.59 -14.28 -0.17
C VAL A 70 -11.42 -15.28 0.59
N ARG A 71 -12.74 -15.12 0.56
CA ARG A 71 -13.68 -16.06 1.16
C ARG A 71 -14.88 -16.31 0.26
N LEU A 72 -15.50 -17.45 0.45
CA LEU A 72 -16.72 -17.78 -0.25
C LEU A 72 -17.88 -16.92 0.27
N ASN A 73 -18.64 -16.30 -0.64
CA ASN A 73 -19.82 -15.52 -0.28
C ASN A 73 -21.05 -16.41 -0.17
N ASP A 74 -20.98 -17.38 0.72
CA ASP A 74 -22.07 -18.25 1.11
C ASP A 74 -22.24 -18.23 2.65
N GLY A 75 -23.17 -18.97 3.16
CA GLY A 75 -23.37 -19.09 4.60
C GLY A 75 -22.17 -19.69 5.36
N SER A 76 -21.27 -20.39 4.67
CA SER A 76 -20.12 -21.07 5.28
C SER A 76 -18.92 -20.16 5.51
N LYS A 77 -18.80 -19.06 4.75
CA LYS A 77 -17.68 -18.11 4.85
C LYS A 77 -16.28 -18.73 4.82
N ARG A 78 -16.12 -19.89 4.15
CA ARG A 78 -14.83 -20.58 4.03
C ARG A 78 -13.83 -19.74 3.27
N THR A 79 -12.57 -19.72 3.74
CA THR A 79 -11.49 -18.95 3.14
C THR A 79 -10.79 -19.73 2.03
N PHE A 80 -10.39 -19.01 0.99
CA PHE A 80 -9.52 -19.52 -0.06
C PHE A 80 -8.07 -19.34 0.32
N ARG A 81 -7.22 -20.27 -0.10
CA ARG A 81 -5.76 -20.18 0.06
C ARG A 81 -5.13 -19.80 -1.27
N TYR A 82 -4.15 -18.90 -1.21
CA TYR A 82 -3.34 -18.58 -2.39
C TYR A 82 -2.52 -19.80 -2.83
N THR A 83 -2.45 -20.05 -4.14
CA THR A 83 -1.66 -21.14 -4.70
C THR A 83 -0.72 -20.66 -5.79
N THR A 84 0.50 -21.20 -5.78
CA THR A 84 1.49 -21.04 -6.86
C THR A 84 1.47 -22.19 -7.85
N ASP A 85 0.60 -23.19 -7.63
CA ASP A 85 0.49 -24.37 -8.49
C ASP A 85 0.15 -23.97 -9.93
N SER A 86 0.97 -24.40 -10.87
CA SER A 86 0.76 -24.15 -12.30
C SER A 86 -0.42 -24.93 -12.88
N PHE A 87 -0.80 -26.04 -12.24
CA PHE A 87 -1.94 -26.88 -12.62
C PHE A 87 -3.20 -26.61 -11.81
N HIS A 88 -3.28 -25.44 -11.23
CA HIS A 88 -4.39 -25.00 -10.38
C HIS A 88 -5.78 -25.26 -10.97
N MET A 89 -5.94 -25.08 -12.28
CA MET A 89 -7.18 -25.27 -13.03
C MET A 89 -7.29 -26.63 -13.70
N SER A 90 -6.38 -27.57 -13.41
CA SER A 90 -6.42 -28.89 -14.05
C SER A 90 -7.59 -29.72 -13.53
N PRO A 91 -8.39 -30.31 -14.41
CA PRO A 91 -9.51 -31.19 -14.02
C PRO A 91 -9.08 -32.44 -13.25
N ASN A 92 -7.82 -32.85 -13.37
CA ASN A 92 -7.25 -34.04 -12.70
C ASN A 92 -6.66 -33.72 -11.32
N LYS A 93 -7.00 -32.60 -10.71
CA LYS A 93 -6.49 -32.26 -9.39
C LYS A 93 -7.07 -33.17 -8.31
N PRO A 94 -6.27 -33.91 -7.53
CA PRO A 94 -6.74 -34.97 -6.64
C PRO A 94 -7.49 -34.47 -5.39
N ASN A 95 -7.43 -33.16 -5.04
CA ASN A 95 -8.07 -32.61 -3.85
C ASN A 95 -8.97 -31.43 -4.19
N LEU A 96 -10.20 -31.75 -4.57
CA LEU A 96 -11.27 -30.74 -4.80
C LEU A 96 -11.83 -30.12 -3.51
N SER A 97 -11.36 -30.55 -2.34
CA SER A 97 -11.85 -30.03 -1.05
C SER A 97 -11.24 -28.71 -0.63
N ASP A 98 -10.04 -28.39 -1.12
CA ASP A 98 -9.32 -27.18 -0.76
C ASP A 98 -9.71 -26.01 -1.68
N LEU A 99 -10.29 -24.98 -1.10
CA LEU A 99 -10.56 -23.74 -1.80
C LEU A 99 -9.25 -23.00 -2.03
N THR A 100 -8.86 -22.86 -3.29
CA THR A 100 -7.62 -22.17 -3.68
C THR A 100 -7.89 -21.12 -4.72
N TYR A 101 -7.08 -20.06 -4.71
CA TYR A 101 -7.14 -19.00 -5.72
C TYR A 101 -5.75 -18.65 -6.24
N LYS A 102 -5.73 -18.07 -7.44
CA LYS A 102 -4.55 -17.51 -8.08
C LYS A 102 -4.93 -16.21 -8.79
N ILE A 103 -4.03 -15.26 -8.82
CA ILE A 103 -4.22 -14.00 -9.53
C ILE A 103 -3.33 -13.98 -10.76
N GLN A 104 -3.91 -13.67 -11.91
CA GLN A 104 -3.17 -13.48 -13.16
C GLN A 104 -3.74 -12.27 -13.91
N GLY A 105 -2.90 -11.25 -14.09
CA GLY A 105 -3.34 -9.98 -14.66
C GLY A 105 -4.43 -9.32 -13.80
N ASN A 106 -5.53 -8.95 -14.42
CA ASN A 106 -6.67 -8.33 -13.73
C ASN A 106 -7.76 -9.32 -13.32
N CYS A 107 -7.42 -10.60 -13.23
CA CYS A 107 -8.39 -11.65 -12.93
C CYS A 107 -7.96 -12.52 -11.76
N ILE A 108 -8.95 -12.92 -10.96
CA ILE A 108 -8.81 -13.98 -9.97
C ILE A 108 -9.34 -15.29 -10.54
N PHE A 109 -8.57 -16.35 -10.37
CA PHE A 109 -8.96 -17.71 -10.74
C PHE A 109 -9.17 -18.51 -9.46
N THR A 110 -10.27 -19.25 -9.40
CA THR A 110 -10.67 -20.01 -8.23
C THR A 110 -10.77 -21.50 -8.55
N ALA A 111 -10.40 -22.37 -7.61
CA ALA A 111 -10.62 -23.80 -7.69
C ALA A 111 -11.06 -24.32 -6.31
N PRO A 112 -12.06 -25.18 -6.23
CA PRO A 112 -12.84 -25.79 -7.31
C PRO A 112 -14.13 -25.02 -7.70
N LEU A 113 -14.23 -23.72 -7.36
CA LEU A 113 -15.45 -22.94 -7.59
C LEU A 113 -15.56 -22.54 -9.08
N GLU A 114 -16.43 -23.23 -9.83
CA GLU A 114 -16.71 -22.92 -11.23
C GLU A 114 -17.64 -21.73 -11.40
N GLN A 115 -18.70 -21.65 -10.59
CA GLN A 115 -19.67 -20.57 -10.61
C GLN A 115 -20.08 -20.23 -9.17
N GLY A 116 -20.22 -18.94 -8.89
CA GLY A 116 -20.65 -18.47 -7.57
C GLY A 116 -20.16 -17.07 -7.27
N GLN A 117 -20.20 -16.73 -6.00
CA GLN A 117 -19.74 -15.44 -5.52
C GLN A 117 -18.64 -15.63 -4.47
N ILE A 118 -17.63 -14.83 -4.60
CA ILE A 118 -16.58 -14.69 -3.59
C ILE A 118 -16.60 -13.28 -3.02
N GLU A 119 -16.23 -13.15 -1.77
CA GLU A 119 -15.98 -11.89 -1.12
C GLU A 119 -14.49 -11.73 -0.92
N ILE A 120 -13.94 -10.65 -1.42
CA ILE A 120 -12.53 -10.33 -1.30
C ILE A 120 -12.33 -9.16 -0.33
N ALA A 121 -11.30 -9.25 0.51
CA ALA A 121 -10.72 -8.12 1.21
C ALA A 121 -9.39 -7.80 0.55
N TYR A 122 -9.17 -6.55 0.22
CA TYR A 122 -8.00 -6.12 -0.53
C TYR A 122 -7.59 -4.71 -0.17
N LEU A 123 -6.32 -4.42 -0.38
CA LEU A 123 -5.81 -3.06 -0.37
C LEU A 123 -6.17 -2.40 -1.69
N ALA A 124 -6.87 -1.28 -1.59
CA ALA A 124 -7.30 -0.50 -2.74
C ALA A 124 -6.41 0.72 -2.91
N PHE A 125 -6.14 1.07 -4.16
CA PHE A 125 -5.52 2.34 -4.50
C PHE A 125 -6.50 3.47 -4.15
N PRO A 126 -6.10 4.48 -3.38
CA PRO A 126 -6.99 5.56 -2.99
C PRO A 126 -7.37 6.41 -4.20
N MET A 127 -8.64 6.38 -4.58
CA MET A 127 -9.22 7.18 -5.65
C MET A 127 -10.43 7.96 -5.13
N ASP A 128 -10.69 9.11 -5.73
CA ASP A 128 -11.92 9.85 -5.48
C ASP A 128 -13.10 9.29 -6.31
N GLU A 129 -14.29 9.89 -6.16
CA GLU A 129 -15.50 9.47 -6.88
C GLU A 129 -15.37 9.66 -8.40
N GLU A 130 -14.49 10.54 -8.86
CA GLU A 130 -14.20 10.81 -10.27
C GLU A 130 -13.13 9.89 -10.86
N GLY A 131 -12.52 9.01 -10.02
CA GLY A 131 -11.45 8.10 -10.42
C GLY A 131 -10.05 8.72 -10.41
N TYR A 132 -9.88 9.90 -9.82
CA TYR A 132 -8.56 10.52 -9.68
C TYR A 132 -7.84 10.01 -8.44
N PRO A 133 -6.49 9.87 -8.50
CA PRO A 133 -5.72 9.43 -7.36
C PRO A 133 -5.82 10.43 -6.20
N LEU A 134 -6.06 9.91 -5.02
CA LEU A 134 -5.99 10.65 -3.77
C LEU A 134 -4.55 10.59 -3.24
N ILE A 135 -4.10 11.72 -2.74
CA ILE A 135 -2.73 11.91 -2.23
C ILE A 135 -2.78 12.03 -0.72
N PRO A 136 -1.84 11.41 0.03
CA PRO A 136 -1.74 11.63 1.46
C PRO A 136 -1.64 13.10 1.81
N ASP A 137 -2.44 13.55 2.78
CA ASP A 137 -2.41 14.93 3.29
C ASP A 137 -1.18 15.10 4.22
N ASN A 138 -0.02 14.98 3.61
CA ASN A 138 1.28 15.19 4.22
C ASN A 138 2.05 16.24 3.39
N SER A 139 2.53 17.27 4.05
CA SER A 139 3.20 18.39 3.38
C SER A 139 4.50 17.98 2.68
N SER A 140 5.26 17.06 3.25
CA SER A 140 6.51 16.56 2.68
C SER A 140 6.25 15.69 1.46
N TYR A 141 5.22 14.84 1.53
CA TYR A 141 4.80 14.03 0.41
C TYR A 141 4.28 14.87 -0.76
N ALA A 142 3.43 15.85 -0.47
CA ALA A 142 2.91 16.77 -1.48
C ALA A 142 4.04 17.56 -2.18
N ARG A 143 5.04 18.05 -1.42
CA ARG A 143 6.22 18.72 -2.00
C ARG A 143 7.10 17.78 -2.82
N ALA A 144 7.27 16.54 -2.38
CA ALA A 144 8.02 15.54 -3.13
C ALA A 144 7.34 15.22 -4.48
N LEU A 145 6.01 15.09 -4.48
CA LEU A 145 5.22 14.90 -5.69
C LEU A 145 5.30 16.11 -6.63
N GLU A 146 5.13 17.34 -6.09
CA GLU A 146 5.30 18.57 -6.86
C GLU A 146 6.70 18.63 -7.51
N ALA A 147 7.75 18.31 -6.76
CA ALA A 147 9.11 18.27 -7.26
C ALA A 147 9.33 17.21 -8.34
N TYR A 148 8.71 16.04 -8.18
CA TYR A 148 8.75 14.96 -9.19
C TYR A 148 8.11 15.41 -10.51
N ILE A 149 6.89 15.95 -10.45
CA ILE A 149 6.17 16.42 -11.65
C ILE A 149 6.95 17.55 -12.32
N LYS A 150 7.45 18.51 -11.52
CA LYS A 150 8.28 19.59 -12.02
C LYS A 150 9.55 19.09 -12.72
N ARG A 151 10.22 18.11 -12.12
CA ARG A 151 11.40 17.47 -12.68
C ARG A 151 11.09 16.79 -14.03
N ALA A 152 10.05 15.97 -14.09
CA ALA A 152 9.65 15.27 -15.30
C ALA A 152 9.32 16.25 -16.44
N TRP A 153 8.57 17.30 -16.15
CA TRP A 153 8.23 18.34 -17.12
C TRP A 153 9.44 19.16 -17.56
N PHE A 154 10.33 19.53 -16.62
CA PHE A 154 11.53 20.27 -16.93
C PHE A 154 12.53 19.48 -17.77
N THR A 155 12.56 18.16 -17.63
CA THR A 155 13.34 17.29 -18.52
C THR A 155 12.85 17.44 -19.96
N ILE A 156 11.53 17.43 -20.20
CA ILE A 156 10.94 17.64 -21.51
C ILE A 156 11.31 19.02 -22.08
N LEU A 157 11.22 20.07 -21.25
CA LEU A 157 11.58 21.43 -21.67
C LEU A 157 13.09 21.58 -21.97
N PHE A 158 13.92 20.87 -21.24
CA PHE A 158 15.36 20.80 -21.49
C PHE A 158 15.67 20.12 -22.80
N ASP A 159 15.04 18.98 -23.10
CA ASP A 159 15.19 18.25 -24.37
C ASP A 159 14.71 19.10 -25.57
N GLN A 160 13.72 19.97 -25.35
CA GLN A 160 13.28 20.96 -26.33
C GLN A 160 14.21 22.19 -26.47
N GLY A 161 15.27 22.26 -25.67
CA GLY A 161 16.18 23.42 -25.65
C GLY A 161 15.60 24.69 -25.02
N LYS A 162 14.45 24.61 -24.33
CA LYS A 162 13.78 25.76 -23.70
C LYS A 162 14.22 26.01 -22.26
N LEU A 163 15.00 25.10 -21.67
CA LEU A 163 15.45 25.20 -20.28
C LEU A 163 16.98 25.06 -20.20
N ASN A 164 17.58 25.81 -19.26
CA ASN A 164 19.01 25.69 -18.98
C ASN A 164 19.29 24.49 -18.06
N GLY A 165 20.42 23.79 -18.29
CA GLY A 165 20.87 22.65 -17.47
C GLY A 165 21.05 22.98 -15.98
N GLN A 166 21.41 24.21 -15.62
CA GLN A 166 21.49 24.63 -14.22
C GLN A 166 20.12 24.62 -13.51
N ALA A 167 19.05 25.01 -14.23
CA ALA A 167 17.72 24.96 -13.70
C ALA A 167 17.24 23.53 -13.49
N LEU A 168 17.57 22.62 -14.40
CA LEU A 168 17.26 21.18 -14.25
C LEU A 168 18.02 20.59 -13.07
N ALA A 169 19.32 20.85 -12.94
CA ALA A 169 20.12 20.35 -11.81
C ALA A 169 19.59 20.83 -10.44
N ARG A 170 19.09 22.06 -10.36
CA ARG A 170 18.45 22.56 -9.15
C ARG A 170 17.16 21.78 -8.81
N VAL A 171 16.34 21.47 -9.80
CA VAL A 171 15.11 20.71 -9.59
C VAL A 171 15.42 19.25 -9.21
N ASP A 172 16.49 18.65 -9.73
CA ASP A 172 16.96 17.34 -9.32
C ASP A 172 17.39 17.33 -7.83
N GLN A 173 18.06 18.38 -7.37
CA GLN A 173 18.40 18.53 -5.94
C GLN A 173 17.15 18.70 -5.07
N GLU A 174 16.21 19.55 -5.48
CA GLU A 174 14.94 19.75 -4.78
C GLU A 174 14.17 18.42 -4.68
N TYR A 175 14.09 17.66 -5.77
CA TYR A 175 13.45 16.35 -5.80
C TYR A 175 14.10 15.37 -4.81
N SER A 176 15.42 15.22 -4.88
CA SER A 176 16.15 14.30 -4.01
C SER A 176 15.96 14.62 -2.54
N PHE A 177 15.96 15.91 -2.19
CA PHE A 177 15.72 16.38 -0.82
C PHE A 177 14.30 16.04 -0.33
N TYR A 178 13.27 16.42 -1.11
CA TYR A 178 11.88 16.23 -0.68
C TYR A 178 11.47 14.75 -0.68
N VAL A 179 11.99 13.94 -1.59
CA VAL A 179 11.74 12.49 -1.58
C VAL A 179 12.37 11.84 -0.35
N GLY A 180 13.61 12.20 -0.02
CA GLY A 180 14.26 11.68 1.20
C GLY A 180 13.49 12.07 2.46
N GLN A 181 12.97 13.30 2.53
CA GLN A 181 12.13 13.75 3.63
C GLN A 181 10.80 12.97 3.68
N ALA A 182 10.11 12.84 2.55
CA ALA A 182 8.84 12.11 2.48
C ALA A 182 9.00 10.64 2.86
N GLN A 183 10.05 9.96 2.37
CA GLN A 183 10.34 8.58 2.73
C GLN A 183 10.65 8.42 4.22
N SER A 184 11.42 9.35 4.81
CA SER A 184 11.70 9.33 6.24
C SER A 184 10.45 9.46 7.09
N GLU A 185 9.51 10.33 6.69
CA GLU A 185 8.25 10.53 7.40
C GLU A 185 7.28 9.32 7.22
N ILE A 186 7.29 8.67 6.04
CA ILE A 186 6.47 7.48 5.75
C ILE A 186 6.95 6.27 6.55
N ILE A 187 8.27 6.10 6.68
CA ILE A 187 8.87 4.97 7.42
C ILE A 187 8.71 5.16 8.94
N MET A 188 8.53 6.39 9.41
CA MET A 188 8.37 6.67 10.83
C MET A 188 7.05 6.08 11.34
N PRO A 189 7.09 5.06 12.20
CA PRO A 189 5.88 4.43 12.68
C PRO A 189 5.06 5.43 13.50
N THR A 190 3.74 5.34 13.39
CA THR A 190 2.82 6.09 14.25
C THR A 190 2.96 5.62 15.70
N ILE A 191 2.47 6.43 16.64
CA ILE A 191 2.49 6.08 18.09
C ILE A 191 1.81 4.73 18.30
N ASP A 192 0.67 4.49 17.66
CA ASP A 192 -0.08 3.22 17.75
C ASP A 192 0.72 2.05 17.17
N GLN A 193 1.44 2.25 16.08
CA GLN A 193 2.33 1.24 15.50
C GLN A 193 3.54 0.96 16.38
N MET A 194 4.12 2.00 17.01
CA MET A 194 5.22 1.83 17.97
C MET A 194 4.75 1.06 19.20
N GLU A 195 3.54 1.34 19.69
CA GLU A 195 2.93 0.61 20.78
C GLU A 195 2.68 -0.86 20.41
N ALA A 196 2.13 -1.12 19.22
CA ALA A 196 1.92 -2.48 18.71
C ALA A 196 3.26 -3.25 18.58
N ILE A 197 4.31 -2.62 18.05
CA ILE A 197 5.66 -3.20 17.98
C ILE A 197 6.18 -3.46 19.38
N SER A 198 6.05 -2.52 20.33
CA SER A 198 6.48 -2.68 21.70
C SER A 198 5.74 -3.85 22.38
N ASN A 199 4.44 -3.96 22.19
CA ASN A 199 3.64 -5.06 22.72
C ASN A 199 4.01 -6.40 22.11
N MET A 200 4.32 -6.44 20.81
CA MET A 200 4.82 -7.64 20.14
C MET A 200 6.19 -8.07 20.69
N TRP A 201 7.10 -7.13 20.88
CA TRP A 201 8.41 -7.41 21.49
C TRP A 201 8.26 -7.94 22.92
N ASN A 202 7.39 -7.33 23.74
CA ASN A 202 7.11 -7.78 25.10
C ASN A 202 6.48 -9.18 25.13
N THR A 203 5.78 -9.59 24.07
CA THR A 203 5.19 -10.93 23.96
C THR A 203 6.23 -11.95 23.50
N LEU A 204 7.19 -11.55 22.65
CA LEU A 204 8.24 -12.44 22.10
C LEU A 204 9.42 -12.61 23.06
N LEU A 205 9.70 -11.61 23.91
CA LEU A 205 10.69 -11.77 24.97
C LEU A 205 10.10 -12.66 26.06
N PRO A 206 10.73 -13.79 26.38
CA PRO A 206 10.31 -14.58 27.52
C PRO A 206 10.32 -13.65 28.73
N ARG A 207 9.20 -13.56 29.45
CA ARG A 207 9.16 -12.84 30.74
C ARG A 207 10.30 -13.40 31.57
N ASP A 208 11.14 -12.50 32.03
CA ASP A 208 12.30 -12.88 32.85
C ASP A 208 11.77 -13.34 34.20
N GLU A 209 11.35 -14.61 34.26
CA GLU A 209 10.86 -15.24 35.48
C GLU A 209 11.95 -15.22 36.57
N HIS A 210 13.24 -15.11 36.16
CA HIS A 210 14.36 -14.94 37.07
C HIS A 210 14.25 -13.65 37.89
N ARG A 211 13.66 -12.61 37.36
CA ARG A 211 13.51 -11.35 38.11
C ARG A 211 12.47 -11.46 39.22
N HIS A 212 11.40 -12.21 38.98
CA HIS A 212 10.41 -12.55 40.02
C HIS A 212 10.96 -13.63 40.96
N GLY A 213 11.62 -14.65 40.43
CA GLY A 213 12.23 -15.69 41.23
C GLY A 213 13.32 -15.18 42.15
N PHE A 214 14.11 -14.19 41.74
CA PHE A 214 15.11 -13.58 42.59
C PHE A 214 14.51 -12.73 43.73
N LEU A 215 13.40 -12.06 43.48
CA LEU A 215 12.69 -11.30 44.51
C LEU A 215 11.93 -12.23 45.47
N ASP A 216 11.31 -13.29 44.95
CA ASP A 216 10.58 -14.27 45.76
C ASP A 216 11.51 -15.12 46.63
N ASN A 217 12.70 -15.50 46.11
CA ASN A 217 13.69 -16.19 46.91
C ASN A 217 14.25 -15.32 48.04
N GLY A 218 14.33 -14.00 47.82
CA GLY A 218 14.72 -13.05 48.87
C GLY A 218 13.70 -12.92 49.99
N THR A 219 12.41 -13.05 49.68
CA THR A 219 11.32 -12.97 50.68
C THR A 219 11.10 -14.28 51.42
N GLN A 220 11.31 -15.43 50.78
CA GLN A 220 11.19 -16.73 51.44
C GLN A 220 12.33 -17.03 52.42
N SER A 221 13.53 -16.50 52.21
CA SER A 221 14.63 -16.67 53.11
C SER A 221 14.45 -15.94 54.47
N HIS A 222 13.54 -14.95 54.48
CA HIS A 222 13.21 -14.25 55.75
C HIS A 222 12.06 -14.90 56.56
N ILE A 223 11.34 -15.83 55.99
CA ILE A 223 10.20 -16.49 56.64
C ILE A 223 10.63 -17.78 57.36
N ILE A 224 11.81 -18.35 57.04
CA ILE A 224 12.27 -19.64 57.57
C ILE A 224 13.10 -19.47 58.88
N ASN A 225 13.44 -18.25 59.29
CA ASN A 225 14.28 -18.01 60.46
C ASN A 225 13.61 -17.37 61.66
N HIS A 226 12.33 -17.68 61.86
CA HIS A 226 11.63 -17.36 63.13
C HIS A 226 10.78 -18.53 63.60
#